data_346b182eec99fc0c82443b09f00635cf
#
_entry.id   346b182eec99fc0c82443b09f00635cf
#
_cell.length_a   1.000
_cell.length_b   1.000
_cell.length_c   1.000
_cell.angle_alpha   90.00
_cell.angle_beta   90.00
_cell.angle_gamma   90.00
#
_symmetry.space_group_name_H-M   'P 1'
#
loop_
_entity.id
_entity.type
_entity.pdbx_description
1 polymer ?
#
loop_
_entity_poly.entity_id
_entity_poly.type
_entity_poly.pdbx_seq_one_letter_code
_entity_poly.pdbx_strand_id
1 'polypeptide(L)'
;CATRRGTTVQDLIPPSVHPSGKRYKWLGHGSILNLPIIPSDLLAIWQRLIRADQAQGHCISKNARAASPRDLALAADALQCINADCGYVVWRNVVWALLSTGWQNAEDLARAWSKTAPQRYEEVKFQLLVDSYDPSIENSFTLGTVYYYARRSGWNG
;
A
#
# COMPACT_ATOMS: atom_id res chain seq x y z
N CYS A 1 14.05 -9.47 -9.90
CA CYS A 1 14.50 -8.14 -9.44
C CYS A 1 13.27 -7.30 -9.21
N ALA A 2 13.04 -6.87 -7.97
CA ALA A 2 11.96 -5.92 -7.69
C ALA A 2 12.33 -4.55 -8.27
N THR A 3 11.48 -4.03 -9.15
CA THR A 3 11.63 -2.66 -9.65
C THR A 3 11.20 -1.70 -8.55
N ARG A 4 12.12 -0.90 -8.04
CA ARG A 4 11.81 0.10 -7.00
C ARG A 4 11.28 1.37 -7.64
N ARG A 5 10.18 1.88 -7.13
CA ARG A 5 9.49 3.04 -7.69
C ARG A 5 9.56 4.25 -6.77
N GLY A 6 10.10 5.33 -7.30
CA GLY A 6 9.89 6.70 -6.86
C GLY A 6 10.04 6.98 -5.38
N THR A 7 9.21 7.88 -4.89
CA THR A 7 9.27 8.46 -3.54
C THR A 7 8.79 7.56 -2.41
N THR A 8 8.21 6.40 -2.71
CA THR A 8 7.66 5.45 -1.72
C THR A 8 8.66 4.40 -1.26
N VAL A 9 9.85 4.37 -1.86
CA VAL A 9 10.89 3.39 -1.53
C VAL A 9 12.05 4.09 -0.83
N GLN A 10 12.39 3.57 0.34
CA GLN A 10 13.55 4.03 1.11
C GLN A 10 14.64 2.97 1.08
N ASP A 11 15.84 3.35 0.68
CA ASP A 11 17.03 2.54 0.76
C ASP A 11 17.91 2.98 1.94
N LEU A 12 18.39 1.99 2.69
CA LEU A 12 19.34 2.22 3.77
C LEU A 12 20.76 2.11 3.22
N ILE A 13 21.49 3.19 3.28
CA ILE A 13 22.89 3.26 2.83
C ILE A 13 23.83 3.45 4.01
N PRO A 14 25.08 2.94 3.94
CA PRO A 14 26.11 3.26 4.95
C PRO A 14 26.34 4.77 5.07
N PRO A 15 26.52 5.29 6.31
CA PRO A 15 26.76 4.59 7.57
C PRO A 15 25.53 4.34 8.44
N SER A 16 24.33 4.23 7.86
CA SER A 16 23.10 3.99 8.62
C SER A 16 23.23 2.86 9.63
N VAL A 17 22.43 2.93 10.71
CA VAL A 17 22.44 1.95 11.77
C VAL A 17 21.17 1.11 11.70
N HIS A 18 21.32 -0.21 11.70
CA HIS A 18 20.22 -1.15 11.79
C HIS A 18 19.60 -1.11 13.21
N PRO A 19 18.31 -1.38 13.43
CA PRO A 19 17.69 -1.42 14.75
C PRO A 19 18.38 -2.36 15.75
N SER A 20 19.12 -3.37 15.28
CA SER A 20 19.97 -4.23 16.12
C SER A 20 21.28 -3.58 16.59
N GLY A 21 21.52 -2.31 16.29
CA GLY A 21 22.75 -1.59 16.65
C GLY A 21 23.94 -1.81 15.69
N LYS A 22 23.80 -2.70 14.70
CA LYS A 22 24.86 -2.93 13.70
C LYS A 22 24.83 -1.84 12.63
N ARG A 23 26.02 -1.36 12.22
CA ARG A 23 26.16 -0.38 11.13
C ARG A 23 26.23 -1.08 9.78
N TYR A 24 25.50 -0.51 8.81
CA TYR A 24 25.67 -0.91 7.41
C TYR A 24 27.06 -0.50 6.93
N LYS A 25 27.69 -1.35 6.15
CA LYS A 25 29.02 -1.14 5.55
C LYS A 25 28.95 -1.44 4.07
N TRP A 26 29.74 -0.71 3.29
CA TRP A 26 29.95 -1.07 1.89
C TRP A 26 30.73 -2.39 1.81
N LEU A 27 30.25 -3.28 0.96
CA LEU A 27 30.96 -4.49 0.57
C LEU A 27 31.57 -4.23 -0.81
N GLY A 28 32.90 -4.13 -0.86
CA GLY A 28 33.63 -3.87 -2.09
C GLY A 28 34.26 -2.47 -2.15
N HIS A 29 34.69 -2.07 -3.35
CA HIS A 29 35.47 -0.87 -3.58
C HIS A 29 34.64 0.39 -3.94
N GLY A 30 33.32 0.33 -3.76
CA GLY A 30 32.43 1.46 -4.05
C GLY A 30 32.48 2.56 -2.98
N SER A 31 32.25 3.78 -3.40
CA SER A 31 32.08 4.94 -2.52
C SER A 31 30.90 5.79 -2.99
N ILE A 32 30.10 6.30 -2.04
CA ILE A 32 29.00 7.22 -2.34
C ILE A 32 29.49 8.55 -2.96
N LEU A 33 30.75 8.89 -2.70
CA LEU A 33 31.36 10.12 -3.22
C LEU A 33 31.89 9.95 -4.65
N ASN A 34 31.94 8.73 -5.15
CA ASN A 34 32.42 8.41 -6.48
C ASN A 34 31.53 7.35 -7.12
N LEU A 35 30.28 7.71 -7.37
CA LEU A 35 29.31 6.82 -8.01
C LEU A 35 29.61 6.75 -9.51
N PRO A 36 29.66 5.53 -10.09
CA PRO A 36 29.79 5.40 -11.53
C PRO A 36 28.54 5.92 -12.23
N ILE A 37 28.75 6.56 -13.37
CA ILE A 37 27.64 6.95 -14.26
C ILE A 37 27.01 5.67 -14.80
N ILE A 38 25.69 5.56 -14.71
CA ILE A 38 24.97 4.43 -15.29
C ILE A 38 25.16 4.42 -16.81
N PRO A 39 25.56 3.28 -17.41
CA PRO A 39 25.65 3.17 -18.87
C PRO A 39 24.31 3.51 -19.53
N SER A 40 24.37 4.24 -20.65
CA SER A 40 23.17 4.72 -21.37
C SER A 40 22.20 3.58 -21.72
N ASP A 41 22.71 2.44 -22.14
CA ASP A 41 21.92 1.29 -22.52
C ASP A 41 21.18 0.68 -21.32
N LEU A 42 21.84 0.62 -20.17
CA LEU A 42 21.24 0.15 -18.94
C LEU A 42 20.16 1.13 -18.45
N LEU A 43 20.42 2.43 -18.56
CA LEU A 43 19.44 3.47 -18.25
C LEU A 43 18.21 3.39 -19.16
N ALA A 44 18.42 3.16 -20.46
CA ALA A 44 17.34 3.00 -21.44
C ALA A 44 16.48 1.75 -21.13
N ILE A 45 17.11 0.63 -20.80
CA ILE A 45 16.42 -0.60 -20.36
C ILE A 45 15.60 -0.32 -19.10
N TRP A 46 16.18 0.32 -18.11
CA TRP A 46 15.51 0.64 -16.86
C TRP A 46 14.31 1.57 -17.07
N GLN A 47 14.48 2.65 -17.86
CA GLN A 47 13.39 3.55 -18.22
C GLN A 47 12.26 2.85 -18.98
N ARG A 48 12.62 1.92 -19.89
CA ARG A 48 11.63 1.11 -20.61
C ARG A 48 10.83 0.21 -19.68
N LEU A 49 11.49 -0.42 -18.69
CA LEU A 49 10.82 -1.25 -17.69
C LEU A 49 9.88 -0.41 -16.81
N ILE A 50 10.30 0.77 -16.38
CA ILE A 50 9.45 1.68 -15.60
C ILE A 50 8.23 2.11 -16.43
N ARG A 51 8.41 2.47 -17.72
CA ARG A 51 7.30 2.84 -18.60
C ARG A 51 6.35 1.67 -18.88
N ALA A 52 6.88 0.47 -19.07
CA ALA A 52 6.07 -0.73 -19.25
C ALA A 52 5.23 -1.03 -18.00
N ASP A 53 5.81 -0.89 -16.83
CA ASP A 53 5.13 -1.00 -15.55
C ASP A 53 4.05 0.08 -15.36
N GLN A 54 4.32 1.32 -15.79
CA GLN A 54 3.34 2.42 -15.76
C GLN A 54 2.23 2.23 -16.80
N ALA A 55 2.56 1.68 -17.99
CA ALA A 55 1.59 1.39 -19.03
C ALA A 55 0.72 0.15 -18.72
N GLN A 56 1.25 -0.80 -17.94
CA GLN A 56 0.44 -1.87 -17.36
C GLN A 56 -0.47 -1.37 -16.24
N GLY A 57 -0.40 -0.07 -15.99
CA GLY A 57 -1.28 0.75 -15.19
C GLY A 57 -1.74 0.08 -13.91
N HIS A 58 -1.85 0.80 -12.86
CA HIS A 58 -2.74 0.48 -11.74
C HIS A 58 -4.13 0.08 -12.28
N CYS A 59 -4.22 -1.09 -12.87
CA CYS A 59 -5.49 -1.75 -13.06
C CYS A 59 -5.93 -2.20 -11.65
N ILE A 60 -6.46 -1.27 -10.85
CA ILE A 60 -7.62 -1.61 -10.04
C ILE A 60 -8.45 -2.42 -11.01
N SER A 61 -8.58 -3.70 -10.75
CA SER A 61 -9.10 -4.72 -11.66
C SER A 61 -10.14 -4.12 -12.59
N LYS A 62 -9.88 -4.09 -13.92
CA LYS A 62 -10.86 -3.65 -14.94
C LYS A 62 -12.16 -4.47 -14.92
N ASN A 63 -12.22 -5.48 -14.07
CA ASN A 63 -13.39 -6.24 -13.68
C ASN A 63 -13.94 -5.71 -12.33
N ALA A 64 -14.14 -4.39 -12.22
CA ALA A 64 -14.80 -3.82 -11.07
C ALA A 64 -16.15 -4.54 -10.89
N ARG A 65 -16.24 -5.35 -9.87
CA ARG A 65 -17.43 -6.16 -9.56
C ARG A 65 -18.39 -5.32 -8.73
N ALA A 66 -19.65 -5.30 -9.10
CA ALA A 66 -20.66 -4.79 -8.18
C ALA A 66 -20.69 -5.66 -6.92
N ALA A 67 -20.51 -5.05 -5.75
CA ALA A 67 -20.68 -5.75 -4.50
C ALA A 67 -22.13 -6.20 -4.33
N SER A 68 -22.35 -7.37 -3.75
CA SER A 68 -23.72 -7.73 -3.38
C SER A 68 -24.21 -6.80 -2.26
N PRO A 69 -25.50 -6.45 -2.20
CA PRO A 69 -26.03 -5.61 -1.13
C PRO A 69 -25.73 -6.17 0.27
N ARG A 70 -25.71 -7.50 0.39
CA ARG A 70 -25.40 -8.19 1.64
C ARG A 70 -23.93 -8.00 2.03
N ASP A 71 -23.00 -8.17 1.08
CA ASP A 71 -21.56 -8.02 1.36
C ASP A 71 -21.22 -6.59 1.74
N LEU A 72 -21.85 -5.61 1.08
CA LEU A 72 -21.70 -4.19 1.42
C LEU A 72 -22.23 -3.89 2.83
N ALA A 73 -23.41 -4.39 3.16
CA ALA A 73 -24.00 -4.18 4.49
C ALA A 73 -23.11 -4.78 5.57
N LEU A 74 -22.61 -6.01 5.36
CA LEU A 74 -21.74 -6.71 6.30
C LEU A 74 -20.38 -5.98 6.47
N ALA A 75 -19.78 -5.52 5.37
CA ALA A 75 -18.53 -4.77 5.41
C ALA A 75 -18.72 -3.41 6.11
N ALA A 76 -19.81 -2.71 5.82
CA ALA A 76 -20.13 -1.43 6.46
C ALA A 76 -20.36 -1.58 7.96
N ASP A 77 -21.10 -2.61 8.38
CA ASP A 77 -21.33 -2.94 9.79
C ASP A 77 -20.01 -3.27 10.52
N ALA A 78 -19.16 -4.09 9.92
CA ALA A 78 -17.83 -4.39 10.45
C ALA A 78 -16.96 -3.13 10.60
N LEU A 79 -17.00 -2.23 9.62
CA LEU A 79 -16.23 -0.98 9.65
C LEU A 79 -16.68 -0.02 10.76
N GLN A 80 -17.96 -0.04 11.14
CA GLN A 80 -18.45 0.77 12.28
C GLN A 80 -17.81 0.37 13.61
N CYS A 81 -17.40 -0.87 13.74
CA CYS A 81 -16.73 -1.37 14.94
C CYS A 81 -15.22 -1.02 14.97
N ILE A 82 -14.62 -0.68 13.82
CA ILE A 82 -13.20 -0.36 13.73
C ILE A 82 -13.01 1.14 13.82
N ASN A 83 -12.34 1.60 14.90
CA ASN A 83 -11.99 3.02 15.01
C ASN A 83 -10.96 3.41 13.94
N ALA A 84 -11.28 4.39 13.07
CA ALA A 84 -10.35 4.89 12.06
C ALA A 84 -9.19 5.70 12.67
N ASP A 85 -9.32 6.17 13.92
CA ASP A 85 -8.20 6.72 14.71
C ASP A 85 -7.32 5.60 15.28
N CYS A 86 -6.90 4.69 14.43
CA CYS A 86 -6.02 3.58 14.75
C CYS A 86 -4.58 3.84 14.26
N GLY A 87 -3.63 2.97 14.62
CA GLY A 87 -2.27 3.05 14.11
C GLY A 87 -2.23 2.87 12.58
N TYR A 88 -1.22 3.49 11.93
CA TYR A 88 -1.05 3.49 10.48
C TYR A 88 -1.14 2.09 9.84
N VAL A 89 -0.56 1.07 10.49
CA VAL A 89 -0.57 -0.30 9.96
C VAL A 89 -2.00 -0.87 9.87
N VAL A 90 -2.82 -0.65 10.88
CA VAL A 90 -4.21 -1.11 10.90
C VAL A 90 -5.01 -0.36 9.84
N TRP A 91 -4.89 0.96 9.80
CA TRP A 91 -5.55 1.82 8.81
C TRP A 91 -5.21 1.38 7.38
N ARG A 92 -3.92 1.24 7.05
CA ARG A 92 -3.46 0.74 5.74
C ARG A 92 -4.06 -0.62 5.40
N ASN A 93 -4.01 -1.55 6.34
CA ASN A 93 -4.48 -2.92 6.11
C ASN A 93 -5.99 -2.96 5.85
N VAL A 94 -6.78 -2.14 6.53
CA VAL A 94 -8.22 -2.02 6.30
C VAL A 94 -8.51 -1.41 4.93
N VAL A 95 -7.83 -0.31 4.57
CA VAL A 95 -7.98 0.32 3.25
C VAL A 95 -7.61 -0.67 2.14
N TRP A 96 -6.47 -1.32 2.22
CA TRP A 96 -6.05 -2.29 1.21
C TRP A 96 -6.96 -3.54 1.15
N ALA A 97 -7.49 -3.98 2.28
CA ALA A 97 -8.46 -5.07 2.33
C ALA A 97 -9.78 -4.72 1.61
N LEU A 98 -10.21 -3.47 1.67
CA LEU A 98 -11.36 -3.02 0.91
C LEU A 98 -11.03 -2.93 -0.57
N LEU A 99 -9.89 -2.34 -0.96
CA LEU A 99 -9.46 -2.25 -2.36
C LEU A 99 -9.30 -3.63 -3.00
N SER A 100 -8.85 -4.64 -2.23
CA SER A 100 -8.66 -6.01 -2.71
C SER A 100 -9.96 -6.69 -3.15
N THR A 101 -11.12 -6.18 -2.74
CA THR A 101 -12.42 -6.72 -3.16
C THR A 101 -12.70 -6.50 -4.65
N GLY A 102 -12.05 -5.49 -5.26
CA GLY A 102 -12.35 -5.05 -6.61
C GLY A 102 -13.75 -4.47 -6.78
N TRP A 103 -14.44 -4.09 -5.70
CA TRP A 103 -15.74 -3.46 -5.79
C TRP A 103 -15.63 -2.06 -6.38
N GLN A 104 -16.63 -1.65 -7.18
CA GLN A 104 -16.65 -0.32 -7.79
C GLN A 104 -16.60 0.81 -6.76
N ASN A 105 -17.18 0.60 -5.58
CA ASN A 105 -17.26 1.55 -4.48
C ASN A 105 -16.28 1.25 -3.34
N ALA A 106 -15.29 0.38 -3.55
CA ALA A 106 -14.32 0.00 -2.52
C ALA A 106 -13.54 1.21 -1.97
N GLU A 107 -13.09 2.08 -2.87
CA GLU A 107 -12.35 3.28 -2.51
C GLU A 107 -13.24 4.28 -1.75
N ASP A 108 -14.48 4.48 -2.21
CA ASP A 108 -15.43 5.38 -1.54
C ASP A 108 -15.75 4.90 -0.13
N LEU A 109 -15.93 3.58 0.04
CA LEU A 109 -16.17 2.97 1.35
C LEU A 109 -14.97 3.15 2.28
N ALA A 110 -13.77 2.91 1.77
CA ALA A 110 -12.53 3.09 2.53
C ALA A 110 -12.31 4.56 2.91
N ARG A 111 -12.61 5.48 1.99
CA ARG A 111 -12.52 6.93 2.19
C ARG A 111 -13.53 7.40 3.24
N ALA A 112 -14.79 6.97 3.12
CA ALA A 112 -15.83 7.30 4.08
C ALA A 112 -15.47 6.83 5.49
N TRP A 113 -15.00 5.59 5.62
CA TRP A 113 -14.52 5.08 6.91
C TRP A 113 -13.32 5.87 7.44
N SER A 114 -12.31 6.18 6.62
CA SER A 114 -11.14 6.95 7.04
C SER A 114 -11.52 8.35 7.54
N LYS A 115 -12.55 8.98 6.95
CA LYS A 115 -13.07 10.30 7.34
C LYS A 115 -13.76 10.30 8.70
N THR A 116 -14.09 9.15 9.28
CA THR A 116 -14.63 9.09 10.65
C THR A 116 -13.60 9.50 11.72
N ALA A 117 -12.32 9.60 11.36
CA ALA A 117 -11.26 10.17 12.19
C ALA A 117 -10.72 11.48 11.59
N PRO A 118 -11.47 12.60 11.63
CA PRO A 118 -11.13 13.81 10.90
C PRO A 118 -9.80 14.45 11.33
N GLN A 119 -9.36 14.24 12.59
CA GLN A 119 -8.09 14.77 13.07
C GLN A 119 -6.87 14.12 12.45
N ARG A 120 -7.03 12.91 11.89
CA ARG A 120 -5.94 12.13 11.28
C ARG A 120 -6.09 11.97 9.77
N TYR A 121 -7.29 12.24 9.27
CA TYR A 121 -7.56 12.10 7.85
C TYR A 121 -6.93 13.24 7.05
N GLU A 122 -6.11 12.87 6.06
CA GLU A 122 -5.57 13.78 5.06
C GLU A 122 -5.80 13.17 3.68
N GLU A 123 -6.52 13.88 2.83
CA GLU A 123 -6.89 13.42 1.48
C GLU A 123 -5.65 12.99 0.67
N VAL A 124 -4.57 13.79 0.73
CA VAL A 124 -3.33 13.49 0.00
C VAL A 124 -2.70 12.18 0.47
N LYS A 125 -2.66 11.95 1.79
CA LYS A 125 -2.10 10.68 2.34
C LYS A 125 -2.98 9.49 2.00
N PHE A 126 -4.30 9.68 2.01
CA PHE A 126 -5.24 8.63 1.60
C PHE A 126 -5.01 8.26 0.13
N GLN A 127 -4.95 9.25 -0.77
CA GLN A 127 -4.73 8.99 -2.19
C GLN A 127 -3.38 8.31 -2.46
N LEU A 128 -2.30 8.76 -1.81
CA LEU A 128 -0.99 8.10 -1.91
C LEU A 128 -1.05 6.63 -1.47
N LEU A 129 -1.84 6.32 -0.43
CA LEU A 129 -2.04 4.95 0.01
C LEU A 129 -2.80 4.12 -1.02
N VAL A 130 -3.86 4.67 -1.61
CA VAL A 130 -4.64 4.03 -2.69
C VAL A 130 -3.75 3.76 -3.90
N ASP A 131 -2.98 4.76 -4.33
CA ASP A 131 -2.07 4.66 -5.49
C ASP A 131 -0.91 3.67 -5.26
N SER A 132 -0.56 3.42 -3.99
CA SER A 132 0.47 2.44 -3.62
C SER A 132 -0.04 1.01 -3.53
N TYR A 133 -1.36 0.79 -3.65
CA TYR A 133 -1.94 -0.54 -3.60
C TYR A 133 -1.56 -1.33 -4.86
N ASP A 134 -0.96 -2.50 -4.66
CA ASP A 134 -0.60 -3.44 -5.72
C ASP A 134 -1.36 -4.78 -5.52
N PRO A 135 -2.34 -5.08 -6.36
CA PRO A 135 -3.11 -6.31 -6.25
C PRO A 135 -2.31 -7.59 -6.56
N SER A 136 -1.10 -7.46 -7.11
CA SER A 136 -0.22 -8.60 -7.44
C SER A 136 0.63 -9.08 -6.27
N ILE A 137 0.60 -8.41 -5.13
CA ILE A 137 1.35 -8.83 -3.94
C ILE A 137 0.72 -10.09 -3.37
N GLU A 138 1.50 -11.18 -3.25
CA GLU A 138 1.07 -12.52 -2.82
C GLU A 138 0.34 -12.57 -1.46
N ASN A 139 0.63 -11.67 -0.56
CA ASN A 139 -0.06 -11.54 0.74
C ASN A 139 -1.15 -10.47 0.68
N SER A 140 -1.96 -10.50 -0.35
CA SER A 140 -3.05 -9.54 -0.51
C SER A 140 -4.00 -9.59 0.68
N PHE A 141 -4.29 -8.42 1.23
CA PHE A 141 -5.32 -8.27 2.23
C PHE A 141 -6.68 -8.61 1.61
N THR A 142 -7.58 -9.18 2.41
CA THR A 142 -8.93 -9.55 1.97
C THR A 142 -9.96 -8.96 2.93
N LEU A 143 -11.24 -9.05 2.60
CA LEU A 143 -12.32 -8.72 3.56
C LEU A 143 -12.18 -9.44 4.90
N GLY A 144 -11.57 -10.64 4.91
CA GLY A 144 -11.22 -11.33 6.14
C GLY A 144 -10.34 -10.50 7.09
N THR A 145 -9.48 -9.62 6.55
CA THR A 145 -8.68 -8.69 7.35
C THR A 145 -9.56 -7.63 8.02
N VAL A 146 -10.58 -7.11 7.32
CA VAL A 146 -11.56 -6.19 7.92
C VAL A 146 -12.29 -6.87 9.06
N TYR A 147 -12.82 -8.07 8.81
CA TYR A 147 -13.55 -8.85 9.84
C TYR A 147 -12.66 -9.24 11.03
N TYR A 148 -11.41 -9.53 10.80
CA TYR A 148 -10.43 -9.78 11.87
C TYR A 148 -10.31 -8.57 12.81
N TYR A 149 -10.10 -7.36 12.27
CA TYR A 149 -9.99 -6.15 13.09
C TYR A 149 -11.34 -5.80 13.75
N ALA A 150 -12.45 -5.96 13.04
CA ALA A 150 -13.79 -5.72 13.58
C ALA A 150 -14.10 -6.61 14.78
N ARG A 151 -13.80 -7.90 14.69
CA ARG A 151 -13.99 -8.86 15.81
C ARG A 151 -13.15 -8.50 17.01
N ARG A 152 -11.92 -8.06 16.80
CA ARG A 152 -11.06 -7.56 17.91
C ARG A 152 -11.60 -6.29 18.56
N SER A 153 -12.48 -5.58 17.87
CA SER A 153 -13.17 -4.38 18.36
C SER A 153 -14.61 -4.66 18.83
N GLY A 154 -14.98 -5.94 18.97
CA GLY A 154 -16.28 -6.35 19.52
C GLY A 154 -17.37 -6.65 18.49
N TRP A 155 -17.05 -6.73 17.21
CA TRP A 155 -18.02 -7.13 16.17
C TRP A 155 -18.34 -8.63 16.25
N ASN A 156 -19.63 -8.98 16.23
CA ASN A 156 -20.15 -10.35 16.38
C ASN A 156 -20.90 -10.87 15.13
N GLY A 157 -20.80 -10.16 14.00
CA GLY A 157 -21.46 -10.53 12.76
C GLY A 157 -20.79 -11.64 11.97
#